data_7532fe04311e4f7a786e849115aba542
#
_entry.id   7532fe04311e4f7a786e849115aba542
#
_cell.length_a   1.000
_cell.length_b   1.000
_cell.length_c   1.000
_cell.angle_alpha   90.00
_cell.angle_beta   90.00
_cell.angle_gamma   90.00
#
_symmetry.space_group_name_H-M   'P 1'
#
loop_
_entity.id
_entity.type
_entity.pdbx_description
1 polymer ?
#
loop_
_entity_poly.entity_id
_entity_poly.type
_entity_poly.pdbx_seq_one_letter_code
_entity_poly.pdbx_strand_id
1 'polypeptide(L)'
;TANSYTLKNCINRGPVKGRGNSAVGGIAAETDSRTDATSSIDGCVNSGSVTLEGDGSGSGVGGIVGGTDGITKILNCRNTGNISGPNAPVGGITGRLGGDYGTVISNCVNSGTITSSYIDNESYAGGIAAINFLLIEDCANFGDIFLSGSGDSQNWIAAGGIAGANRGNSGTIIRCTSAGNVKSFSTY
;
A
#
# COMPACT_ATOMS: atom_id res chain seq x y z
N THR A 1 -4.07 23.11 -17.06
CA THR A 1 -3.77 23.49 -15.65
C THR A 1 -3.31 22.24 -14.92
N ALA A 2 -2.08 22.27 -14.41
CA ALA A 2 -1.52 21.20 -13.60
C ALA A 2 -2.32 21.12 -12.29
N ASN A 3 -2.92 19.96 -12.01
CA ASN A 3 -3.65 19.74 -10.77
C ASN A 3 -2.71 19.10 -9.75
N SER A 4 -2.23 19.90 -8.79
CA SER A 4 -1.55 19.39 -7.60
C SER A 4 -2.49 19.42 -6.39
N TYR A 5 -2.33 18.48 -5.48
CA TYR A 5 -3.03 18.48 -4.20
C TYR A 5 -2.03 18.29 -3.05
N THR A 6 -2.42 18.77 -1.89
CA THR A 6 -1.66 18.57 -0.65
C THR A 6 -2.59 18.09 0.45
N LEU A 7 -2.29 16.93 1.01
CA LEU A 7 -2.90 16.41 2.21
C LEU A 7 -1.84 16.50 3.33
N LYS A 8 -2.09 17.33 4.34
CA LYS A 8 -1.10 17.56 5.39
C LYS A 8 -1.71 17.40 6.77
N ASN A 9 -1.01 16.63 7.62
CA ASN A 9 -1.39 16.43 9.02
C ASN A 9 -2.83 15.92 9.21
N CYS A 10 -3.34 15.15 8.24
CA CYS A 10 -4.67 14.55 8.33
C CYS A 10 -4.64 13.33 9.24
N ILE A 11 -5.69 13.15 10.03
CA ILE A 11 -5.79 12.02 10.97
C ILE A 11 -7.09 11.27 10.74
N ASN A 12 -6.98 9.97 10.49
CA ASN A 12 -8.11 9.04 10.54
C ASN A 12 -8.02 8.16 11.80
N ARG A 13 -9.13 8.06 12.53
CA ARG A 13 -9.28 7.17 13.70
C ARG A 13 -10.41 6.16 13.53
N GLY A 14 -11.28 6.38 12.56
CA GLY A 14 -12.43 5.51 12.27
C GLY A 14 -12.10 4.41 11.26
N PRO A 15 -12.88 3.33 11.23
CA PRO A 15 -12.73 2.30 10.21
C PRO A 15 -13.10 2.83 8.82
N VAL A 16 -12.33 2.43 7.82
CA VAL A 16 -12.62 2.68 6.39
C VAL A 16 -12.91 1.36 5.72
N LYS A 17 -14.04 1.27 5.01
CA LYS A 17 -14.46 0.07 4.30
C LYS A 17 -14.77 0.39 2.85
N GLY A 18 -14.21 -0.39 1.93
CA GLY A 18 -14.54 -0.40 0.52
C GLY A 18 -15.11 -1.74 0.08
N ARG A 19 -15.71 -1.79 -1.10
CA ARG A 19 -16.24 -3.02 -1.71
C ARG A 19 -15.95 -3.08 -3.20
N GLY A 20 -15.83 -4.30 -3.73
CA GLY A 20 -15.61 -4.53 -5.15
C GLY A 20 -14.24 -4.03 -5.63
N ASN A 21 -14.16 -3.51 -6.84
CA ASN A 21 -12.92 -3.06 -7.49
C ASN A 21 -12.46 -1.66 -7.02
N SER A 22 -12.58 -1.35 -5.75
CA SER A 22 -12.25 -0.02 -5.22
C SER A 22 -10.81 0.04 -4.73
N ALA A 23 -10.16 1.20 -4.90
CA ALA A 23 -9.02 1.56 -4.08
C ALA A 23 -9.51 1.96 -2.68
N VAL A 24 -8.80 1.57 -1.63
CA VAL A 24 -9.19 1.90 -0.25
C VAL A 24 -7.96 2.38 0.52
N GLY A 25 -8.05 3.57 1.10
CA GLY A 25 -6.98 4.14 1.91
C GLY A 25 -7.49 4.83 3.17
N GLY A 26 -6.71 4.80 4.22
CA GLY A 26 -7.08 5.39 5.50
C GLY A 26 -7.21 6.92 5.44
N ILE A 27 -6.47 7.59 4.57
CA ILE A 27 -6.49 9.05 4.36
C ILE A 27 -7.08 9.37 2.97
N ALA A 28 -6.64 8.67 1.92
CA ALA A 28 -7.15 8.86 0.57
C ALA A 28 -7.26 7.50 -0.15
N ALA A 29 -8.32 7.29 -0.92
CA ALA A 29 -8.46 6.05 -1.67
C ALA A 29 -7.46 6.00 -2.82
N GLU A 30 -7.40 7.05 -3.61
CA GLU A 30 -6.52 7.14 -4.77
C GLU A 30 -6.02 8.57 -4.94
N THR A 31 -4.83 8.69 -5.50
CA THR A 31 -4.25 9.98 -5.85
C THR A 31 -3.88 9.96 -7.32
N ASP A 32 -4.48 10.88 -8.08
CA ASP A 32 -4.23 11.06 -9.51
C ASP A 32 -3.71 12.49 -9.73
N SER A 33 -2.41 12.63 -9.98
CA SER A 33 -1.83 13.89 -10.42
C SER A 33 -1.52 13.81 -11.90
N ARG A 34 -2.51 14.08 -12.73
CA ARG A 34 -2.32 14.15 -14.18
C ARG A 34 -1.49 15.37 -14.53
N THR A 35 -0.37 15.16 -15.20
CA THR A 35 0.60 16.15 -15.65
C THR A 35 1.75 16.42 -14.65
N ASP A 36 2.69 17.26 -15.02
CA ASP A 36 3.96 17.59 -14.32
C ASP A 36 3.81 18.20 -12.89
N ALA A 37 2.62 18.13 -12.32
CA ALA A 37 2.35 18.68 -10.99
C ALA A 37 2.67 17.65 -9.90
N THR A 38 3.46 18.08 -8.92
CA THR A 38 3.79 17.26 -7.75
C THR A 38 2.69 17.37 -6.70
N SER A 39 2.10 16.25 -6.33
CA SER A 39 1.19 16.12 -5.20
C SER A 39 1.90 15.61 -3.95
N SER A 40 1.36 15.90 -2.77
CA SER A 40 1.97 15.45 -1.52
C SER A 40 0.95 15.01 -0.48
N ILE A 41 1.31 13.94 0.25
CA ILE A 41 0.66 13.49 1.48
C ILE A 41 1.74 13.53 2.55
N ASP A 42 1.65 14.46 3.52
CA ASP A 42 2.71 14.72 4.48
C ASP A 42 2.18 14.73 5.92
N GLY A 43 2.86 14.02 6.82
CA GLY A 43 2.54 13.98 8.24
C GLY A 43 1.17 13.40 8.58
N CYS A 44 0.60 12.58 7.70
CA CYS A 44 -0.73 12.00 7.91
C CYS A 44 -0.67 10.74 8.78
N VAL A 45 -1.72 10.52 9.60
CA VAL A 45 -1.79 9.40 10.52
C VAL A 45 -3.10 8.64 10.34
N ASN A 46 -3.00 7.34 10.12
CA ASN A 46 -4.14 6.44 10.20
C ASN A 46 -4.01 5.49 11.41
N SER A 47 -5.03 5.48 12.26
CA SER A 47 -5.18 4.51 13.34
C SER A 47 -6.46 3.66 13.23
N GLY A 48 -7.32 3.98 12.29
CA GLY A 48 -8.50 3.18 11.97
C GLY A 48 -8.14 1.98 11.09
N SER A 49 -8.94 0.93 11.19
CA SER A 49 -8.81 -0.22 10.26
C SER A 49 -9.18 0.19 8.83
N VAL A 50 -8.50 -0.40 7.86
CA VAL A 50 -8.81 -0.23 6.44
C VAL A 50 -9.12 -1.59 5.83
N THR A 51 -10.31 -1.76 5.29
CA THR A 51 -10.77 -3.06 4.79
C THR A 51 -11.40 -2.93 3.42
N LEU A 52 -10.95 -3.73 2.48
CA LEU A 52 -11.68 -4.02 1.25
C LEU A 52 -12.48 -5.31 1.46
N GLU A 53 -13.79 -5.27 1.18
CA GLU A 53 -14.70 -6.41 1.28
C GLU A 53 -15.12 -6.91 -0.11
N GLY A 54 -15.30 -8.22 -0.28
CA GLY A 54 -15.79 -8.85 -1.50
C GLY A 54 -14.69 -9.37 -2.41
N ASP A 55 -15.05 -9.84 -3.61
CA ASP A 55 -14.19 -10.61 -4.51
C ASP A 55 -13.50 -9.72 -5.58
N GLY A 56 -13.49 -8.41 -5.39
CA GLY A 56 -12.98 -7.48 -6.39
C GLY A 56 -11.45 -7.44 -6.45
N SER A 57 -10.89 -7.39 -7.66
CA SER A 57 -9.49 -7.07 -7.92
C SER A 57 -9.26 -5.56 -7.74
N GLY A 58 -9.26 -5.09 -6.50
CA GLY A 58 -9.11 -3.67 -6.19
C GLY A 58 -7.80 -3.07 -6.68
N SER A 59 -7.80 -1.77 -6.95
CA SER A 59 -6.61 -1.02 -7.36
C SER A 59 -5.51 -0.98 -6.29
N GLY A 60 -5.87 -1.24 -5.03
CA GLY A 60 -4.96 -1.33 -3.90
C GLY A 60 -5.62 -0.94 -2.58
N VAL A 61 -5.09 -1.50 -1.48
CA VAL A 61 -5.51 -1.19 -0.11
C VAL A 61 -4.30 -0.72 0.67
N GLY A 62 -4.37 0.48 1.23
CA GLY A 62 -3.25 1.06 1.98
C GLY A 62 -3.66 1.75 3.25
N GLY A 63 -2.79 1.74 4.25
CA GLY A 63 -3.05 2.42 5.52
C GLY A 63 -3.18 3.94 5.37
N ILE A 64 -2.50 4.52 4.42
CA ILE A 64 -2.56 5.95 4.11
C ILE A 64 -3.30 6.17 2.77
N VAL A 65 -2.83 5.56 1.70
CA VAL A 65 -3.46 5.69 0.37
C VAL A 65 -3.58 4.34 -0.30
N GLY A 66 -4.71 4.06 -0.94
CA GLY A 66 -4.94 2.79 -1.64
C GLY A 66 -4.02 2.62 -2.85
N GLY A 67 -3.97 3.61 -3.71
CA GLY A 67 -3.08 3.64 -4.87
C GLY A 67 -2.66 5.04 -5.26
N THR A 68 -1.52 5.15 -5.95
CA THR A 68 -1.03 6.42 -6.49
C THR A 68 -0.88 6.34 -8.00
N ASP A 69 -1.24 7.41 -8.69
CA ASP A 69 -0.95 7.65 -10.08
C ASP A 69 -0.43 9.10 -10.25
N GLY A 70 0.47 9.32 -11.23
CA GLY A 70 1.19 10.60 -11.36
C GLY A 70 2.24 10.82 -10.26
N ILE A 71 2.80 12.03 -10.17
CA ILE A 71 3.88 12.35 -9.22
C ILE A 71 3.31 12.61 -7.82
N THR A 72 3.53 11.69 -6.91
CA THR A 72 3.05 11.80 -5.52
C THR A 72 4.18 11.56 -4.51
N LYS A 73 4.35 12.48 -3.56
CA LYS A 73 5.27 12.33 -2.43
C LYS A 73 4.49 11.96 -1.18
N ILE A 74 4.73 10.77 -0.63
CA ILE A 74 4.16 10.31 0.63
C ILE A 74 5.26 10.41 1.69
N LEU A 75 5.15 11.38 2.59
CA LEU A 75 6.22 11.76 3.50
C LEU A 75 5.74 11.71 4.96
N ASN A 76 6.61 11.27 5.86
CA ASN A 76 6.39 11.39 7.31
C ASN A 76 5.06 10.80 7.79
N CYS A 77 4.51 9.83 7.06
CA CYS A 77 3.19 9.28 7.37
C CYS A 77 3.31 8.05 8.29
N ARG A 78 2.26 7.84 9.09
CA ARG A 78 2.21 6.72 10.03
C ARG A 78 0.88 5.97 9.92
N ASN A 79 0.97 4.65 9.80
CA ASN A 79 -0.17 3.75 9.96
C ASN A 79 0.00 2.87 11.20
N THR A 80 -1.04 2.82 12.04
CA THR A 80 -1.15 1.91 13.18
C THR A 80 -2.42 1.04 13.08
N GLY A 81 -3.31 1.34 12.14
CA GLY A 81 -4.52 0.57 11.89
C GLY A 81 -4.24 -0.72 11.13
N ASN A 82 -5.01 -1.75 11.41
CA ASN A 82 -4.93 -3.00 10.65
C ASN A 82 -5.51 -2.84 9.26
N ILE A 83 -4.89 -3.50 8.28
CA ILE A 83 -5.26 -3.39 6.88
C ILE A 83 -5.58 -4.77 6.33
N SER A 84 -6.68 -4.88 5.62
CA SER A 84 -7.07 -6.16 5.01
C SER A 84 -7.78 -5.98 3.67
N GLY A 85 -7.55 -6.94 2.76
CA GLY A 85 -8.26 -6.99 1.49
C GLY A 85 -8.01 -8.31 0.75
N PRO A 86 -9.07 -8.98 0.27
CA PRO A 86 -8.93 -10.11 -0.63
C PRO A 86 -8.63 -9.65 -2.06
N ASN A 87 -7.90 -10.45 -2.82
CA ASN A 87 -7.64 -10.27 -4.25
C ASN A 87 -7.16 -8.86 -4.66
N ALA A 88 -6.45 -8.18 -3.77
CA ALA A 88 -5.93 -6.84 -4.01
C ALA A 88 -4.52 -6.70 -3.44
N PRO A 89 -3.68 -5.81 -3.99
CA PRO A 89 -2.43 -5.42 -3.37
C PRO A 89 -2.70 -4.71 -2.04
N VAL A 90 -2.15 -5.21 -0.93
CA VAL A 90 -2.36 -4.67 0.42
C VAL A 90 -1.03 -4.21 1.02
N GLY A 91 -0.91 -2.93 1.31
CA GLY A 91 0.32 -2.34 1.88
C GLY A 91 0.08 -1.48 3.11
N GLY A 92 1.07 -1.42 3.99
CA GLY A 92 0.99 -0.68 5.25
C GLY A 92 0.83 0.83 5.07
N ILE A 93 1.39 1.38 4.01
CA ILE A 93 1.25 2.79 3.63
C ILE A 93 0.44 2.88 2.34
N THR A 94 0.82 2.14 1.28
CA THR A 94 0.06 2.11 0.03
C THR A 94 -0.07 0.70 -0.53
N GLY A 95 -1.22 0.38 -1.12
CA GLY A 95 -1.39 -0.87 -1.85
C GLY A 95 -0.54 -0.89 -3.13
N ARG A 96 -0.58 0.16 -3.91
CA ARG A 96 0.19 0.29 -5.14
C ARG A 96 0.87 1.65 -5.23
N LEU A 97 2.20 1.63 -5.29
CA LEU A 97 2.99 2.81 -5.62
C LEU A 97 3.26 2.79 -7.13
N GLY A 98 2.39 3.44 -7.86
CA GLY A 98 2.52 3.70 -9.29
C GLY A 98 2.75 5.17 -9.56
N GLY A 99 2.81 5.54 -10.83
CA GLY A 99 2.94 6.91 -11.29
C GLY A 99 4.27 7.20 -11.98
N ASP A 100 4.57 8.48 -12.16
CA ASP A 100 5.73 8.96 -12.90
C ASP A 100 6.99 9.08 -12.02
N TYR A 101 8.13 9.28 -12.68
CA TYR A 101 9.40 9.55 -12.01
C TYR A 101 9.27 10.74 -11.06
N GLY A 102 9.75 10.56 -9.83
CA GLY A 102 9.65 11.56 -8.76
C GLY A 102 8.61 11.22 -7.68
N THR A 103 7.81 10.19 -7.89
CA THR A 103 6.98 9.62 -6.81
C THR A 103 7.88 8.91 -5.79
N VAL A 104 7.63 9.18 -4.51
CA VAL A 104 8.43 8.63 -3.41
C VAL A 104 7.59 8.37 -2.17
N ILE A 105 7.94 7.31 -1.44
CA ILE A 105 7.55 7.13 -0.04
C ILE A 105 8.80 7.31 0.81
N SER A 106 8.80 8.30 1.70
CA SER A 106 9.95 8.57 2.57
C SER A 106 9.55 8.81 4.02
N ASN A 107 10.37 8.31 4.94
CA ASN A 107 10.20 8.50 6.39
C ASN A 107 8.80 8.06 6.90
N CYS A 108 8.27 6.97 6.36
CA CYS A 108 6.96 6.45 6.72
C CYS A 108 7.08 5.20 7.59
N VAL A 109 6.10 5.03 8.49
CA VAL A 109 6.09 3.92 9.44
C VAL A 109 4.75 3.18 9.41
N ASN A 110 4.81 1.87 9.27
CA ASN A 110 3.68 0.98 9.52
C ASN A 110 3.92 0.15 10.79
N SER A 111 2.92 0.10 11.65
CA SER A 111 2.84 -0.83 12.79
C SER A 111 1.51 -1.59 12.87
N GLY A 112 0.61 -1.36 11.93
CA GLY A 112 -0.62 -2.14 11.79
C GLY A 112 -0.36 -3.48 11.11
N THR A 113 -1.14 -4.49 11.48
CA THR A 113 -1.12 -5.80 10.84
C THR A 113 -1.70 -5.72 9.43
N ILE A 114 -1.07 -6.40 8.49
CA ILE A 114 -1.50 -6.52 7.10
C ILE A 114 -1.98 -7.93 6.85
N THR A 115 -3.21 -8.06 6.35
CA THR A 115 -3.79 -9.35 5.98
C THR A 115 -4.31 -9.28 4.55
N SER A 116 -3.80 -10.14 3.69
CA SER A 116 -4.30 -10.31 2.34
C SER A 116 -4.67 -11.77 2.10
N SER A 117 -5.70 -11.98 1.30
CA SER A 117 -6.08 -13.31 0.83
C SER A 117 -6.32 -13.25 -0.68
N TYR A 118 -6.09 -14.36 -1.38
CA TYR A 118 -6.32 -14.42 -2.80
C TYR A 118 -7.08 -15.69 -3.17
N ILE A 119 -7.87 -15.58 -4.23
CA ILE A 119 -8.55 -16.68 -4.91
C ILE A 119 -8.38 -16.41 -6.40
N ASP A 120 -7.61 -17.24 -7.08
CA ASP A 120 -7.41 -17.21 -8.55
C ASP A 120 -6.85 -15.89 -9.15
N ASN A 121 -6.17 -15.06 -8.38
CA ASN A 121 -5.57 -13.81 -8.84
C ASN A 121 -4.17 -13.55 -8.25
N GLU A 122 -3.42 -12.62 -8.85
CA GLU A 122 -2.18 -12.12 -8.27
C GLU A 122 -2.48 -11.38 -6.97
N SER A 123 -1.73 -11.66 -5.90
CA SER A 123 -1.85 -10.94 -4.64
C SER A 123 -0.50 -10.59 -4.05
N TYR A 124 -0.38 -9.38 -3.58
CA TYR A 124 0.84 -8.83 -3.00
C TYR A 124 0.55 -8.19 -1.65
N ALA A 125 1.39 -8.51 -0.67
CA ALA A 125 1.32 -7.89 0.65
C ALA A 125 2.69 -7.30 1.02
N GLY A 126 2.74 -6.03 1.42
CA GLY A 126 3.99 -5.36 1.77
C GLY A 126 3.87 -4.45 2.98
N GLY A 127 4.88 -4.43 3.83
CA GLY A 127 4.88 -3.63 5.05
C GLY A 127 4.75 -2.13 4.81
N ILE A 128 5.23 -1.64 3.69
CA ILE A 128 5.11 -0.25 3.25
C ILE A 128 4.25 -0.20 1.98
N ALA A 129 4.65 -0.89 0.92
CA ALA A 129 3.88 -0.94 -0.32
C ALA A 129 3.68 -2.40 -0.76
N ALA A 130 2.47 -2.77 -1.22
CA ALA A 130 2.31 -4.11 -1.78
C ALA A 130 3.06 -4.23 -3.11
N ILE A 131 2.91 -3.26 -3.99
CA ILE A 131 3.65 -3.18 -5.25
C ILE A 131 4.39 -1.85 -5.30
N ASN A 132 5.71 -1.90 -5.51
CA ASN A 132 6.58 -0.74 -5.69
C ASN A 132 7.14 -0.69 -7.11
N PHE A 133 6.97 0.43 -7.79
CA PHE A 133 7.60 0.72 -9.08
C PHE A 133 8.65 1.83 -9.02
N LEU A 134 8.77 2.53 -7.88
CA LEU A 134 9.54 3.76 -7.74
C LEU A 134 10.44 3.75 -6.48
N LEU A 135 10.56 4.85 -5.75
CA LEU A 135 11.46 4.95 -4.60
C LEU A 135 10.74 4.79 -3.27
N ILE A 136 11.23 3.87 -2.44
CA ILE A 136 10.89 3.77 -1.02
C ILE A 136 12.17 3.96 -0.22
N GLU A 137 12.22 4.95 0.66
CA GLU A 137 13.40 5.22 1.47
C GLU A 137 13.08 5.59 2.92
N ASP A 138 14.02 5.30 3.81
CA ASP A 138 13.96 5.65 5.23
C ASP A 138 12.65 5.22 5.92
N CYS A 139 12.06 4.10 5.47
CA CYS A 139 10.78 3.60 5.96
C CYS A 139 10.95 2.42 6.91
N ALA A 140 9.98 2.24 7.82
CA ALA A 140 10.01 1.14 8.77
C ALA A 140 8.66 0.40 8.84
N ASN A 141 8.71 -0.93 8.83
CA ASN A 141 7.57 -1.78 9.13
C ASN A 141 7.79 -2.58 10.40
N PHE A 142 6.87 -2.45 11.35
CA PHE A 142 6.81 -3.20 12.60
C PHE A 142 5.57 -4.11 12.67
N GLY A 143 4.64 -3.98 11.72
CA GLY A 143 3.44 -4.80 11.67
C GLY A 143 3.70 -6.17 11.05
N ASP A 144 2.98 -7.17 11.53
CA ASP A 144 2.98 -8.50 10.94
C ASP A 144 2.26 -8.50 9.58
N ILE A 145 2.69 -9.39 8.69
CA ILE A 145 2.15 -9.54 7.34
C ILE A 145 1.71 -10.98 7.14
N PHE A 146 0.43 -11.17 6.82
CA PHE A 146 -0.17 -12.45 6.53
C PHE A 146 -0.76 -12.45 5.12
N LEU A 147 -0.26 -13.32 4.27
CA LEU A 147 -0.79 -13.57 2.93
C LEU A 147 -1.20 -15.03 2.83
N SER A 148 -2.47 -15.28 2.56
CA SER A 148 -3.00 -16.62 2.41
C SER A 148 -3.87 -16.73 1.17
N GLY A 149 -3.98 -17.94 0.61
CA GLY A 149 -4.91 -18.14 -0.49
C GLY A 149 -4.82 -19.52 -1.11
N SER A 150 -5.75 -19.77 -2.02
CA SER A 150 -5.83 -20.96 -2.86
C SER A 150 -5.93 -20.54 -4.31
N GLY A 151 -5.22 -21.22 -5.19
CA GLY A 151 -5.24 -20.95 -6.62
C GLY A 151 -4.32 -21.90 -7.35
N ASP A 152 -4.36 -21.89 -8.67
CA ASP A 152 -3.44 -22.69 -9.45
C ASP A 152 -2.01 -22.08 -9.44
N SER A 153 -1.04 -22.87 -9.89
CA SER A 153 0.38 -22.53 -9.85
C SER A 153 0.81 -21.37 -10.78
N GLN A 154 -0.12 -20.71 -11.45
CA GLN A 154 0.18 -19.64 -12.42
C GLN A 154 0.05 -18.23 -11.83
N ASN A 155 -0.50 -18.10 -10.64
CA ASN A 155 -0.73 -16.80 -10.01
C ASN A 155 0.45 -16.38 -9.13
N TRP A 156 0.90 -15.14 -9.32
CA TRP A 156 2.00 -14.56 -8.55
C TRP A 156 1.50 -14.10 -7.18
N ILE A 157 2.04 -14.72 -6.15
CA ILE A 157 1.82 -14.30 -4.77
C ILE A 157 3.13 -13.93 -4.14
N ALA A 158 3.19 -12.78 -3.49
CA ALA A 158 4.40 -12.36 -2.80
C ALA A 158 4.09 -11.51 -1.57
N ALA A 159 4.75 -11.83 -0.47
CA ALA A 159 4.74 -11.04 0.74
C ALA A 159 6.15 -10.59 1.10
N GLY A 160 6.31 -9.34 1.48
CA GLY A 160 7.60 -8.78 1.84
C GLY A 160 7.53 -7.76 2.97
N GLY A 161 8.53 -7.73 3.81
CA GLY A 161 8.60 -6.85 4.98
C GLY A 161 8.50 -5.36 4.64
N ILE A 162 8.96 -4.94 3.47
CA ILE A 162 8.86 -3.56 2.97
C ILE A 162 7.95 -3.53 1.74
N ALA A 163 8.26 -4.28 0.69
CA ALA A 163 7.43 -4.39 -0.50
C ALA A 163 7.13 -5.85 -0.81
N GLY A 164 5.87 -6.16 -1.18
CA GLY A 164 5.48 -7.47 -1.65
C GLY A 164 6.09 -7.78 -3.02
N ALA A 165 6.06 -6.81 -3.92
CA ALA A 165 6.77 -6.85 -5.19
C ALA A 165 7.50 -5.53 -5.44
N ASN A 166 8.75 -5.61 -5.88
CA ASN A 166 9.55 -4.49 -6.35
C ASN A 166 9.73 -4.64 -7.85
N ARG A 167 9.07 -3.83 -8.65
CA ARG A 167 8.89 -4.02 -10.08
C ARG A 167 9.37 -2.82 -10.90
N GLY A 168 9.49 -3.04 -12.20
CA GLY A 168 9.91 -2.02 -13.16
C GLY A 168 11.40 -1.69 -13.09
N ASN A 169 11.85 -0.81 -13.97
CA ASN A 169 13.27 -0.41 -14.06
C ASN A 169 13.68 0.62 -12.98
N SER A 170 12.72 1.12 -12.20
CA SER A 170 12.92 2.21 -11.22
C SER A 170 12.57 1.81 -9.79
N GLY A 171 12.05 0.60 -9.56
CA GLY A 171 11.71 0.12 -8.22
C GLY A 171 12.96 0.05 -7.33
N THR A 172 13.09 0.98 -6.39
CA THR A 172 14.25 1.13 -5.51
C THR A 172 13.80 1.17 -4.06
N ILE A 173 14.50 0.45 -3.19
CA ILE A 173 14.25 0.44 -1.73
C ILE A 173 15.58 0.73 -1.04
N ILE A 174 15.64 1.78 -0.23
CA ILE A 174 16.87 2.26 0.40
C ILE A 174 16.65 2.53 1.89
N ARG A 175 17.56 2.11 2.76
CA ARG A 175 17.58 2.40 4.20
C ARG A 175 16.26 2.09 4.92
N CYS A 176 15.58 1.02 4.49
CA CYS A 176 14.32 0.59 5.09
C CYS A 176 14.55 -0.57 6.07
N THR A 177 13.70 -0.64 7.11
CA THR A 177 13.77 -1.67 8.14
C THR A 177 12.43 -2.39 8.26
N SER A 178 12.43 -3.71 8.38
CA SER A 178 11.26 -4.49 8.76
C SER A 178 11.59 -5.39 9.95
N ALA A 179 10.72 -5.37 10.97
CA ALA A 179 10.82 -6.21 12.16
C ALA A 179 9.55 -7.04 12.43
N GLY A 180 8.49 -6.85 11.66
CA GLY A 180 7.29 -7.68 11.73
C GLY A 180 7.49 -9.06 11.09
N ASN A 181 6.71 -10.04 11.53
CA ASN A 181 6.71 -11.36 10.93
C ASN A 181 6.05 -11.32 9.54
N VAL A 182 6.64 -12.04 8.60
CA VAL A 182 6.06 -12.21 7.25
C VAL A 182 5.71 -13.68 7.08
N LYS A 183 4.43 -13.96 6.84
CA LYS A 183 3.92 -15.32 6.61
C LYS A 183 3.10 -15.36 5.33
N SER A 184 3.49 -16.23 4.42
CA SER A 184 2.75 -16.52 3.19
C SER A 184 2.39 -18.01 3.15
N PHE A 185 1.12 -18.30 2.87
CA PHE A 185 0.60 -19.66 2.80
C PHE A 185 -0.18 -19.85 1.51
N SER A 186 0.16 -20.87 0.74
CA SER A 186 -0.61 -21.34 -0.40
C SER A 186 -1.17 -22.73 -0.09
N THR A 187 -2.46 -22.93 -0.28
CA THR A 187 -3.09 -24.25 -0.28
C THR A 187 -3.44 -24.60 -1.72
N TYR A 188 -2.85 -25.67 -2.21
CA TYR A 188 -3.16 -26.27 -3.52
C TYR A 188 -4.41 -27.15 -3.40
#